data_ebaa57817f049ab1fc608644d95bd6f9
#
_entry.id   ebaa57817f049ab1fc608644d95bd6f9
#
_cell.length_a   1.000
_cell.length_b   1.000
_cell.length_c   1.000
_cell.angle_alpha   90.00
_cell.angle_beta   90.00
_cell.angle_gamma   90.00
#
_symmetry.space_group_name_H-M   'P 1'
#
loop_
_entity.id
_entity.type
_entity.pdbx_description
1 polymer ?
#
loop_
_entity_poly.entity_id
_entity_poly.type
_entity_poly.pdbx_seq_one_letter_code
_entity_poly.pdbx_strand_id
1 'polypeptide(L)'
;MTEILEKAQKRQNELSEKINSSKEILAQRPLFHFATPGGWCNDPNGFSEFNGKIHLFYQYHPYSTQWGPMHWGHVTTKDMLTWSLEPVALAPDTNADKNGCFSGTAISTEDGRQIIAYTGVSKDGDKEIQNQCIAFGDGKTYEKFSQNPVLTAKNIPFEYQKDHFRDPKIWKKDGKFYMACVLKQLDNCGAMVIFESKDAKKWTYKGILDSSRNDFSGMWECPDVLNLDGKDMLIFSPQEMKKDYNAGFHDGNNSVYSTGILDYKKFKFFSDIRAENKCFAAQIDYGIDFYAPQTTKLSDGRTILIAWMQAWESYITPENYLWSGMMTIPRELSFKNNRLYQNPVRELENLRTDEENSEIPPEKEKTILNQQERHFELEFQVSEKTSGTIKIILGNTEDEYVLLKIDLYEQSIYFDRSKSQIPGKISERKAKLPPKEKETKIRIIGDTCSLEVFVDDGKMAFTNTFFLSKTNTDLRIKNETSQKICCKTWKLQKQEAR
;
A
#
# COMPACT_ATOMS: atom_id res chain seq x y z
N MET A 1 5.16 -20.64 -22.84
CA MET A 1 4.80 -20.55 -21.38
C MET A 1 5.49 -21.73 -20.70
N THR A 2 6.06 -21.53 -19.52
CA THR A 2 6.67 -22.64 -18.75
C THR A 2 5.60 -23.44 -18.03
N GLU A 3 5.87 -24.70 -17.69
CA GLU A 3 4.93 -25.56 -16.94
C GLU A 3 4.52 -24.96 -15.59
N ILE A 4 5.47 -24.27 -14.90
CA ILE A 4 5.20 -23.61 -13.60
C ILE A 4 4.22 -22.45 -13.79
N LEU A 5 4.42 -21.62 -14.81
CA LEU A 5 3.52 -20.51 -15.12
C LEU A 5 2.13 -21.00 -15.55
N GLU A 6 2.05 -22.06 -16.32
CA GLU A 6 0.78 -22.68 -16.70
C GLU A 6 0.01 -23.24 -15.50
N LYS A 7 0.70 -23.89 -14.56
CA LYS A 7 0.09 -24.37 -13.31
C LYS A 7 -0.43 -23.23 -12.46
N ALA A 8 0.34 -22.14 -12.31
CA ALA A 8 -0.10 -20.97 -11.57
C ALA A 8 -1.32 -20.31 -12.20
N GLN A 9 -1.33 -20.17 -13.54
CA GLN A 9 -2.45 -19.62 -14.29
C GLN A 9 -3.72 -20.47 -14.14
N LYS A 10 -3.58 -21.79 -14.27
CA LYS A 10 -4.69 -22.73 -14.07
C LYS A 10 -5.27 -22.58 -12.66
N ARG A 11 -4.40 -22.53 -11.64
CA ARG A 11 -4.82 -22.40 -10.26
C ARG A 11 -5.52 -21.06 -9.99
N GLN A 12 -5.03 -19.96 -10.56
CA GLN A 12 -5.68 -18.65 -10.48
C GLN A 12 -7.11 -18.71 -11.05
N ASN A 13 -7.29 -19.34 -12.23
CA ASN A 13 -8.59 -19.46 -12.86
C ASN A 13 -9.56 -20.30 -12.00
N GLU A 14 -9.13 -21.46 -11.50
CA GLU A 14 -9.92 -22.31 -10.60
C GLU A 14 -10.41 -21.56 -9.35
N LEU A 15 -9.54 -20.78 -8.73
CA LEU A 15 -9.88 -19.99 -7.55
C LEU A 15 -10.86 -18.87 -7.89
N SER A 16 -10.62 -18.16 -8.98
CA SER A 16 -11.50 -17.09 -9.47
C SER A 16 -12.89 -17.63 -9.80
N GLU A 17 -13.00 -18.74 -10.50
CA GLU A 17 -14.28 -19.39 -10.82
C GLU A 17 -15.02 -19.81 -9.55
N LYS A 18 -14.32 -20.44 -8.60
CA LYS A 18 -14.89 -20.86 -7.32
C LYS A 18 -15.44 -19.68 -6.51
N ILE A 19 -14.70 -18.57 -6.46
CA ILE A 19 -15.13 -17.35 -5.77
C ILE A 19 -16.34 -16.75 -6.46
N ASN A 20 -16.29 -16.59 -7.79
CA ASN A 20 -17.36 -15.94 -8.57
C ASN A 20 -18.64 -16.75 -8.64
N SER A 21 -18.58 -18.06 -8.48
CA SER A 21 -19.75 -18.95 -8.46
C SER A 21 -20.51 -18.98 -7.13
N SER A 22 -19.94 -18.41 -6.06
CA SER A 22 -20.53 -18.43 -4.72
C SER A 22 -20.90 -17.05 -4.23
N LYS A 23 -22.19 -16.74 -4.12
CA LYS A 23 -22.68 -15.49 -3.51
C LYS A 23 -22.17 -15.30 -2.08
N GLU A 24 -21.98 -16.41 -1.36
CA GLU A 24 -21.50 -16.35 0.02
C GLU A 24 -20.04 -15.90 0.10
N ILE A 25 -19.18 -16.41 -0.79
CA ILE A 25 -17.76 -16.03 -0.85
C ILE A 25 -17.62 -14.61 -1.41
N LEU A 26 -18.40 -14.25 -2.43
CA LEU A 26 -18.41 -12.89 -2.98
C LEU A 26 -18.77 -11.85 -1.92
N ALA A 27 -19.72 -12.13 -1.04
CA ALA A 27 -20.11 -11.23 0.05
C ALA A 27 -19.02 -11.03 1.13
N GLN A 28 -17.95 -11.84 1.10
CA GLN A 28 -16.78 -11.67 1.98
C GLN A 28 -15.72 -10.75 1.38
N ARG A 29 -15.83 -10.44 0.08
CA ARG A 29 -14.84 -9.65 -0.65
C ARG A 29 -15.10 -8.16 -0.51
N PRO A 30 -14.06 -7.33 -0.55
CA PRO A 30 -14.25 -5.89 -0.66
C PRO A 30 -14.99 -5.53 -1.96
N LEU A 31 -15.78 -4.47 -1.91
CA LEU A 31 -16.55 -3.98 -3.04
C LEU A 31 -15.67 -3.28 -4.08
N PHE A 32 -14.78 -2.39 -3.61
CA PHE A 32 -13.98 -1.53 -4.49
C PHE A 32 -12.46 -1.63 -4.24
N HIS A 33 -12.00 -2.15 -3.11
CA HIS A 33 -10.59 -2.47 -2.94
C HIS A 33 -10.19 -3.68 -3.80
N PHE A 34 -8.97 -3.66 -4.31
CA PHE A 34 -8.42 -4.87 -4.92
C PHE A 34 -8.12 -5.90 -3.84
N ALA A 35 -8.64 -7.12 -4.00
CA ALA A 35 -8.24 -8.30 -3.27
C ALA A 35 -7.86 -9.41 -4.25
N THR A 36 -6.85 -10.23 -3.91
CA THR A 36 -6.38 -11.32 -4.78
C THR A 36 -7.53 -12.25 -5.20
N PRO A 37 -7.53 -12.80 -6.42
CA PRO A 37 -8.59 -13.70 -6.90
C PRO A 37 -8.65 -15.05 -6.16
N GLY A 38 -7.81 -15.24 -5.18
CA GLY A 38 -7.64 -16.40 -4.33
C GLY A 38 -6.17 -16.64 -4.05
N GLY A 39 -5.84 -17.38 -2.99
CA GLY A 39 -4.48 -17.52 -2.51
C GLY A 39 -4.02 -16.29 -1.69
N TRP A 40 -2.73 -16.04 -1.67
CA TRP A 40 -2.09 -14.96 -0.91
C TRP A 40 -1.68 -13.79 -1.81
N CYS A 41 -1.83 -12.55 -1.36
CA CYS A 41 -1.08 -11.41 -1.89
C CYS A 41 -0.54 -10.50 -0.78
N ASN A 42 0.61 -9.88 -1.06
CA ASN A 42 1.19 -8.78 -0.27
C ASN A 42 1.52 -7.60 -1.19
N ASP A 43 2.74 -7.14 -1.31
CA ASP A 43 3.16 -5.91 -1.96
C ASP A 43 2.51 -5.66 -3.33
N PRO A 44 2.04 -4.44 -3.61
CA PRO A 44 1.81 -4.00 -4.98
C PRO A 44 3.14 -3.97 -5.74
N ASN A 45 3.10 -4.37 -7.00
CA ASN A 45 4.26 -4.42 -7.89
C ASN A 45 3.92 -3.77 -9.23
N GLY A 46 4.90 -3.23 -9.90
CA GLY A 46 4.78 -2.79 -11.28
C GLY A 46 3.63 -1.83 -11.56
N PHE A 47 3.20 -1.07 -10.54
CA PHE A 47 2.08 -0.13 -10.64
C PHE A 47 2.40 0.94 -11.67
N SER A 48 1.69 0.94 -12.81
CA SER A 48 2.06 1.76 -13.97
C SER A 48 0.89 1.94 -14.93
N GLU A 49 0.90 3.02 -15.70
CA GLU A 49 -0.01 3.21 -16.83
C GLU A 49 0.63 2.69 -18.12
N PHE A 50 -0.10 1.85 -18.85
CA PHE A 50 0.33 1.31 -20.12
C PHE A 50 -0.86 1.00 -21.03
N ASN A 51 -0.78 1.38 -22.32
CA ASN A 51 -1.82 1.15 -23.33
C ASN A 51 -3.22 1.63 -22.89
N GLY A 52 -3.30 2.79 -22.22
CA GLY A 52 -4.57 3.38 -21.77
C GLY A 52 -5.26 2.64 -20.63
N LYS A 53 -4.54 1.79 -19.92
CA LYS A 53 -4.99 1.13 -18.70
C LYS A 53 -3.96 1.33 -17.58
N ILE A 54 -4.42 1.27 -16.35
CA ILE A 54 -3.57 1.21 -15.17
C ILE A 54 -3.37 -0.27 -14.84
N HIS A 55 -2.11 -0.68 -14.78
CA HIS A 55 -1.67 -2.03 -14.47
C HIS A 55 -1.22 -2.09 -13.03
N LEU A 56 -1.70 -3.08 -12.29
CA LEU A 56 -1.25 -3.44 -10.97
C LEU A 56 -0.82 -4.90 -10.99
N PHE A 57 0.46 -5.12 -10.76
CA PHE A 57 0.96 -6.43 -10.40
C PHE A 57 1.02 -6.52 -8.87
N TYR A 58 1.13 -7.73 -8.37
CA TYR A 58 1.21 -7.94 -6.93
C TYR A 58 1.97 -9.23 -6.61
N GLN A 59 2.62 -9.26 -5.47
CA GLN A 59 3.19 -10.49 -4.93
C GLN A 59 2.07 -11.50 -4.75
N TYR A 60 2.22 -12.69 -5.35
CA TYR A 60 1.15 -13.67 -5.46
C TYR A 60 1.60 -15.09 -5.16
N HIS A 61 0.91 -15.78 -4.25
CA HIS A 61 1.05 -17.21 -4.05
C HIS A 61 -0.31 -17.90 -4.28
N PRO A 62 -0.52 -18.56 -5.45
CA PRO A 62 -1.84 -19.11 -5.83
C PRO A 62 -2.24 -20.37 -5.06
N TYR A 63 -1.31 -21.01 -4.35
CA TYR A 63 -1.53 -22.36 -3.82
C TYR A 63 -2.00 -22.39 -2.36
N SER A 64 -1.89 -21.28 -1.64
CA SER A 64 -2.25 -21.15 -0.22
C SER A 64 -2.65 -19.72 0.10
N THR A 65 -3.44 -19.52 1.17
CA THR A 65 -3.70 -18.22 1.79
C THR A 65 -2.58 -17.79 2.76
N GLN A 66 -1.47 -18.51 2.75
CA GLN A 66 -0.25 -18.17 3.47
C GLN A 66 0.85 -17.80 2.47
N TRP A 67 1.85 -17.05 2.93
CA TRP A 67 3.02 -16.71 2.14
C TRP A 67 3.76 -17.98 1.67
N GLY A 68 4.25 -17.97 0.44
CA GLY A 68 5.01 -19.07 -0.16
C GLY A 68 5.84 -18.59 -1.35
N PRO A 69 6.35 -19.49 -2.22
CA PRO A 69 7.12 -19.07 -3.39
C PRO A 69 6.34 -18.08 -4.25
N MET A 70 6.86 -16.84 -4.32
CA MET A 70 6.15 -15.73 -4.95
C MET A 70 6.14 -15.80 -6.47
N HIS A 71 4.98 -15.52 -7.02
CA HIS A 71 4.69 -15.20 -8.41
C HIS A 71 4.32 -13.70 -8.49
N TRP A 72 4.12 -13.18 -9.69
CA TRP A 72 3.44 -11.90 -9.89
C TRP A 72 2.06 -12.16 -10.49
N GLY A 73 1.01 -11.90 -9.70
CA GLY A 73 -0.34 -11.73 -10.21
C GLY A 73 -0.46 -10.41 -10.96
N HIS A 74 -1.51 -10.28 -11.79
CA HIS A 74 -1.70 -9.11 -12.63
C HIS A 74 -3.17 -8.77 -12.78
N VAL A 75 -3.50 -7.50 -12.62
CA VAL A 75 -4.81 -6.92 -12.90
C VAL A 75 -4.69 -5.59 -13.60
N THR A 76 -5.74 -5.20 -14.31
CA THR A 76 -5.83 -3.90 -14.97
C THR A 76 -7.11 -3.17 -14.58
N THR A 77 -7.09 -1.84 -14.66
CA THR A 77 -8.25 -1.01 -14.40
C THR A 77 -8.24 0.25 -15.27
N LYS A 78 -9.43 0.87 -15.43
CA LYS A 78 -9.59 2.20 -16.02
C LYS A 78 -10.03 3.25 -15.01
N ASP A 79 -10.60 2.80 -13.88
CA ASP A 79 -11.22 3.64 -12.84
C ASP A 79 -10.60 3.46 -11.45
N MET A 80 -9.59 2.59 -11.33
CA MET A 80 -8.91 2.26 -10.07
C MET A 80 -9.80 1.63 -8.96
N LEU A 81 -11.04 1.31 -9.28
CA LEU A 81 -12.05 0.73 -8.37
C LEU A 81 -12.59 -0.59 -8.89
N THR A 82 -12.55 -0.80 -10.20
CA THR A 82 -12.96 -2.03 -10.87
C THR A 82 -11.75 -2.69 -11.53
N TRP A 83 -11.38 -3.86 -11.03
CA TRP A 83 -10.16 -4.55 -11.45
C TRP A 83 -10.48 -5.75 -12.33
N SER A 84 -9.88 -5.79 -13.51
CA SER A 84 -9.96 -6.91 -14.45
C SER A 84 -8.78 -7.84 -14.25
N LEU A 85 -9.05 -9.13 -14.04
CA LEU A 85 -8.01 -10.14 -13.90
C LEU A 85 -7.31 -10.38 -15.24
N GLU A 86 -5.98 -10.35 -15.21
CA GLU A 86 -5.10 -10.65 -16.32
C GLU A 86 -4.33 -11.97 -16.06
N PRO A 87 -3.65 -12.55 -17.04
CA PRO A 87 -2.79 -13.70 -16.79
C PRO A 87 -1.70 -13.45 -15.75
N VAL A 88 -1.31 -14.49 -15.00
CA VAL A 88 -0.15 -14.45 -14.12
C VAL A 88 1.08 -13.99 -14.92
N ALA A 89 1.71 -12.91 -14.48
CA ALA A 89 2.76 -12.27 -15.25
C ALA A 89 4.12 -12.97 -15.11
N LEU A 90 4.50 -13.38 -13.89
CA LEU A 90 5.76 -14.05 -13.60
C LEU A 90 5.54 -15.25 -12.66
N ALA A 91 6.29 -16.32 -12.91
CA ALA A 91 6.39 -17.47 -12.01
C ALA A 91 7.86 -17.78 -11.69
N PRO A 92 8.21 -18.44 -10.58
CA PRO A 92 9.59 -18.79 -10.23
C PRO A 92 10.08 -19.98 -11.06
N ASP A 93 10.38 -19.76 -12.33
CA ASP A 93 10.59 -20.78 -13.35
C ASP A 93 11.95 -20.74 -14.06
N THR A 94 12.87 -19.90 -13.58
CA THR A 94 14.25 -19.83 -14.09
C THR A 94 15.27 -20.03 -12.95
N ASN A 95 16.54 -20.29 -13.31
CA ASN A 95 17.61 -20.43 -12.32
C ASN A 95 17.83 -19.14 -11.50
N ALA A 96 17.49 -17.97 -12.05
CA ALA A 96 17.65 -16.69 -11.38
C ALA A 96 16.59 -16.47 -10.29
N ASP A 97 15.45 -17.13 -10.37
CA ASP A 97 14.28 -16.86 -9.53
C ASP A 97 13.52 -18.11 -9.03
N LYS A 98 14.13 -19.28 -9.12
CA LYS A 98 13.49 -20.58 -8.79
C LYS A 98 12.89 -20.67 -7.36
N ASN A 99 13.25 -19.75 -6.46
CA ASN A 99 12.72 -19.67 -5.09
C ASN A 99 11.72 -18.53 -4.89
N GLY A 100 11.52 -17.68 -5.91
CA GLY A 100 10.53 -16.62 -5.88
C GLY A 100 10.83 -15.47 -6.84
N CYS A 101 9.79 -14.86 -7.37
CA CYS A 101 9.81 -13.56 -8.02
C CYS A 101 9.36 -12.52 -7.00
N PHE A 102 10.33 -11.89 -6.29
CA PHE A 102 10.02 -10.89 -5.26
C PHE A 102 9.69 -9.53 -5.88
N SER A 103 9.41 -8.56 -5.02
CA SER A 103 8.88 -7.25 -5.40
C SER A 103 9.75 -6.49 -6.39
N GLY A 104 9.13 -5.53 -7.05
CA GLY A 104 9.73 -4.67 -8.04
C GLY A 104 8.71 -3.79 -8.76
N THR A 105 9.14 -3.12 -9.82
CA THR A 105 8.34 -2.09 -10.49
C THR A 105 8.28 -2.27 -12.00
N ALA A 106 7.44 -1.50 -12.67
CA ALA A 106 7.35 -1.51 -14.13
C ALA A 106 7.34 -0.09 -14.71
N ILE A 107 7.79 0.03 -15.95
CA ILE A 107 7.67 1.26 -16.74
C ILE A 107 7.25 0.95 -18.16
N SER A 108 6.57 1.92 -18.78
CA SER A 108 6.28 1.91 -20.21
C SER A 108 7.46 2.45 -21.01
N THR A 109 7.73 1.89 -22.16
CA THR A 109 8.79 2.33 -23.09
C THR A 109 8.17 2.94 -24.35
N GLU A 110 8.94 3.80 -25.03
CA GLU A 110 8.50 4.51 -26.24
C GLU A 110 8.26 3.56 -27.43
N ASP A 111 8.88 2.37 -27.42
CA ASP A 111 8.71 1.31 -28.42
C ASP A 111 7.45 0.45 -28.20
N GLY A 112 6.57 0.87 -27.27
CA GLY A 112 5.28 0.21 -27.03
C GLY A 112 5.40 -1.08 -26.22
N ARG A 113 6.47 -1.26 -25.43
CA ARG A 113 6.62 -2.37 -24.48
C ARG A 113 6.56 -1.86 -23.05
N GLN A 114 6.29 -2.79 -22.15
CA GLN A 114 6.42 -2.59 -20.71
C GLN A 114 7.65 -3.35 -20.21
N ILE A 115 8.49 -2.71 -19.39
CA ILE A 115 9.61 -3.35 -18.71
C ILE A 115 9.22 -3.56 -17.26
N ILE A 116 9.31 -4.81 -16.80
CA ILE A 116 9.27 -5.18 -15.39
C ILE A 116 10.70 -5.32 -14.89
N ALA A 117 11.03 -4.68 -13.76
CA ALA A 117 12.22 -4.95 -12.98
C ALA A 117 11.77 -5.61 -11.66
N TYR A 118 12.33 -6.77 -11.30
CA TYR A 118 11.94 -7.55 -10.14
C TYR A 118 13.13 -8.23 -9.48
N THR A 119 12.95 -8.67 -8.25
CA THR A 119 13.99 -9.44 -7.56
C THR A 119 13.79 -10.92 -7.79
N GLY A 120 14.75 -11.54 -8.45
CA GLY A 120 14.83 -13.00 -8.57
C GLY A 120 15.52 -13.60 -7.35
N VAL A 121 14.86 -14.57 -6.71
CA VAL A 121 15.38 -15.28 -5.54
C VAL A 121 15.86 -16.66 -5.93
N SER A 122 17.10 -16.94 -5.60
CA SER A 122 17.73 -18.25 -5.78
C SER A 122 18.47 -18.66 -4.49
N LYS A 123 19.10 -19.83 -4.49
CA LYS A 123 19.92 -20.30 -3.35
C LYS A 123 21.29 -20.78 -3.83
N ASP A 124 22.30 -20.56 -2.98
CA ASP A 124 23.62 -21.18 -3.05
C ASP A 124 23.81 -21.99 -1.76
N GLY A 125 23.63 -23.32 -1.86
CA GLY A 125 23.42 -24.17 -0.70
C GLY A 125 22.15 -23.76 0.06
N ASP A 126 22.28 -23.49 1.36
CA ASP A 126 21.16 -23.02 2.21
C ASP A 126 21.00 -21.49 2.24
N LYS A 127 21.94 -20.75 1.61
CA LYS A 127 21.91 -19.29 1.63
C LYS A 127 21.03 -18.75 0.51
N GLU A 128 20.10 -17.88 0.87
CA GLU A 128 19.31 -17.14 -0.09
C GLU A 128 20.19 -16.09 -0.80
N ILE A 129 19.97 -15.93 -2.09
CA ILE A 129 20.62 -14.92 -2.93
C ILE A 129 19.53 -14.14 -3.64
N GLN A 130 19.55 -12.84 -3.48
CA GLN A 130 18.67 -11.89 -4.14
C GLN A 130 19.42 -11.11 -5.21
N ASN A 131 18.93 -11.19 -6.44
CA ASN A 131 19.50 -10.50 -7.61
C ASN A 131 18.39 -9.79 -8.39
N GLN A 132 18.74 -8.75 -9.16
CA GLN A 132 17.73 -8.06 -9.93
C GLN A 132 17.60 -8.64 -11.33
N CYS A 133 16.37 -8.83 -11.74
CA CYS A 133 15.96 -9.41 -13.02
C CYS A 133 15.03 -8.43 -13.76
N ILE A 134 14.92 -8.62 -15.08
CA ILE A 134 13.98 -7.87 -15.92
C ILE A 134 13.14 -8.82 -16.78
N ALA A 135 11.94 -8.37 -17.11
CA ALA A 135 11.08 -8.98 -18.11
C ALA A 135 10.49 -7.90 -19.02
N PHE A 136 10.15 -8.28 -20.23
CA PHE A 136 9.52 -7.40 -21.23
C PHE A 136 8.15 -7.94 -21.57
N GLY A 137 7.16 -7.07 -21.74
CA GLY A 137 5.81 -7.49 -22.06
C GLY A 137 5.03 -6.47 -22.88
N ASP A 138 3.86 -6.91 -23.33
CA ASP A 138 2.89 -6.17 -24.14
C ASP A 138 1.70 -5.64 -23.32
N GLY A 139 1.76 -5.79 -21.99
CA GLY A 139 0.66 -5.47 -21.07
C GLY A 139 -0.24 -6.67 -20.76
N LYS A 140 0.03 -7.83 -21.34
CA LYS A 140 -0.73 -9.07 -21.09
C LYS A 140 0.18 -10.27 -20.83
N THR A 141 1.23 -10.39 -21.61
CA THR A 141 2.22 -11.47 -21.51
C THR A 141 3.61 -10.89 -21.31
N TYR A 142 4.43 -11.60 -20.52
CA TYR A 142 5.76 -11.14 -20.14
C TYR A 142 6.79 -12.22 -20.36
N GLU A 143 7.90 -11.84 -21.00
CA GLU A 143 9.03 -12.72 -21.27
C GLU A 143 10.24 -12.26 -20.44
N LYS A 144 10.78 -13.15 -19.63
CA LYS A 144 11.99 -12.90 -18.85
C LYS A 144 13.20 -12.74 -19.76
N PHE A 145 14.04 -11.76 -19.46
CA PHE A 145 15.26 -11.56 -20.22
C PHE A 145 16.18 -12.77 -20.08
N SER A 146 16.65 -13.31 -21.22
CA SER A 146 17.42 -14.56 -21.25
C SER A 146 18.79 -14.48 -20.54
N GLN A 147 19.31 -13.26 -20.30
CA GLN A 147 20.55 -13.01 -19.58
C GLN A 147 20.32 -12.54 -18.12
N ASN A 148 19.15 -12.82 -17.56
CA ASN A 148 18.92 -12.58 -16.13
C ASN A 148 19.85 -13.46 -15.27
N PRO A 149 20.30 -12.97 -14.10
CA PRO A 149 20.02 -11.65 -13.52
C PRO A 149 20.88 -10.52 -14.15
N VAL A 150 20.29 -9.32 -14.25
CA VAL A 150 20.97 -8.13 -14.79
C VAL A 150 21.80 -7.38 -13.76
N LEU A 151 21.51 -7.56 -12.46
CA LEU A 151 22.30 -7.06 -11.33
C LEU A 151 22.50 -8.15 -10.30
N THR A 152 23.75 -8.29 -9.86
CA THR A 152 24.18 -9.24 -8.83
C THR A 152 25.10 -8.54 -7.83
N ALA A 153 25.55 -9.24 -6.79
CA ALA A 153 26.55 -8.75 -5.86
C ALA A 153 27.83 -8.21 -6.54
N LYS A 154 28.20 -8.73 -7.71
CA LYS A 154 29.38 -8.29 -8.47
C LYS A 154 29.29 -6.86 -9.01
N ASN A 155 28.09 -6.31 -9.08
CA ASN A 155 27.83 -4.95 -9.56
C ASN A 155 27.97 -3.89 -8.46
N ILE A 156 28.12 -4.30 -7.19
CA ILE A 156 28.21 -3.41 -6.03
C ILE A 156 29.65 -3.39 -5.54
N PRO A 157 30.32 -2.22 -5.44
CA PRO A 157 31.74 -2.11 -5.18
C PRO A 157 32.14 -2.23 -3.70
N PHE A 158 31.21 -2.68 -2.83
CA PHE A 158 31.46 -2.89 -1.40
C PHE A 158 30.72 -4.13 -0.89
N GLU A 159 31.14 -4.66 0.25
CA GLU A 159 30.50 -5.82 0.87
C GLU A 159 29.21 -5.43 1.58
N TYR A 160 28.19 -6.30 1.48
CA TYR A 160 26.85 -6.17 2.10
C TYR A 160 26.27 -7.57 2.36
N GLN A 161 25.14 -7.63 3.04
CA GLN A 161 24.42 -8.89 3.30
C GLN A 161 23.69 -9.33 2.02
N LYS A 162 24.16 -10.39 1.36
CA LYS A 162 23.74 -10.79 -0.01
C LYS A 162 22.32 -11.33 -0.10
N ASP A 163 21.75 -11.75 1.01
CA ASP A 163 20.34 -12.14 1.19
C ASP A 163 19.40 -10.95 1.38
N HIS A 164 19.94 -9.72 1.30
CA HIS A 164 19.22 -8.47 1.46
C HIS A 164 19.60 -7.46 0.36
N PHE A 165 19.26 -7.79 -0.90
CA PHE A 165 19.42 -6.89 -2.05
C PHE A 165 18.23 -7.04 -2.97
N ARG A 166 17.21 -6.16 -2.86
CA ARG A 166 15.90 -6.35 -3.50
C ARG A 166 15.17 -5.09 -3.90
N ASP A 167 13.97 -5.30 -4.45
CA ASP A 167 12.90 -4.34 -4.71
C ASP A 167 13.32 -3.23 -5.69
N PRO A 168 13.65 -3.56 -6.95
CA PRO A 168 14.11 -2.57 -7.90
C PRO A 168 13.00 -1.60 -8.30
N LYS A 169 13.21 -0.30 -8.10
CA LYS A 169 12.44 0.79 -8.71
C LYS A 169 13.14 1.25 -9.97
N ILE A 170 12.50 1.08 -11.13
CA ILE A 170 13.00 1.53 -12.43
C ILE A 170 12.28 2.79 -12.89
N TRP A 171 13.03 3.76 -13.44
CA TRP A 171 12.47 4.94 -14.10
C TRP A 171 13.35 5.41 -15.24
N LYS A 172 12.82 6.29 -16.11
CA LYS A 172 13.55 6.90 -17.23
C LYS A 172 13.66 8.41 -17.03
N LYS A 173 14.85 8.95 -17.25
CA LYS A 173 15.11 10.39 -17.23
C LYS A 173 16.22 10.73 -18.22
N ASP A 174 16.03 11.80 -18.99
CA ASP A 174 17.00 12.33 -19.95
C ASP A 174 17.59 11.24 -20.88
N GLY A 175 16.72 10.35 -21.39
CA GLY A 175 17.09 9.26 -22.30
C GLY A 175 17.80 8.07 -21.67
N LYS A 176 18.01 8.06 -20.35
CA LYS A 176 18.64 6.99 -19.60
C LYS A 176 17.65 6.31 -18.67
N PHE A 177 17.94 5.05 -18.37
CA PHE A 177 17.24 4.30 -17.32
C PHE A 177 18.02 4.38 -16.01
N TYR A 178 17.29 4.50 -14.93
CA TYR A 178 17.80 4.43 -13.57
C TYR A 178 17.09 3.31 -12.82
N MET A 179 17.79 2.71 -11.87
CA MET A 179 17.22 1.69 -10.98
C MET A 179 17.71 1.96 -9.56
N ALA A 180 16.80 2.13 -8.63
CA ALA A 180 17.10 2.13 -7.20
C ALA A 180 16.76 0.74 -6.63
N CYS A 181 17.62 0.21 -5.79
CA CYS A 181 17.39 -1.01 -5.04
C CYS A 181 17.75 -0.78 -3.58
N VAL A 182 17.21 -1.58 -2.69
CA VAL A 182 17.59 -1.54 -1.28
C VAL A 182 18.48 -2.72 -0.91
N LEU A 183 19.39 -2.48 0.02
CA LEU A 183 20.27 -3.50 0.57
C LEU A 183 20.54 -3.27 2.06
N LYS A 184 20.98 -4.30 2.74
CA LYS A 184 21.43 -4.24 4.13
C LYS A 184 22.95 -4.28 4.18
N GLN A 185 23.57 -3.25 4.73
CA GLN A 185 25.02 -3.15 4.91
C GLN A 185 25.50 -4.10 6.02
N LEU A 186 26.80 -4.33 6.14
CA LEU A 186 27.36 -5.22 7.16
C LEU A 186 27.16 -4.70 8.60
N ASP A 187 27.02 -3.39 8.76
CA ASP A 187 26.70 -2.74 10.04
C ASP A 187 25.19 -2.77 10.41
N ASN A 188 24.40 -3.57 9.66
CA ASN A 188 22.97 -3.68 9.74
C ASN A 188 22.17 -2.43 9.32
N CYS A 189 22.78 -1.45 8.70
CA CYS A 189 22.08 -0.29 8.14
C CYS A 189 21.43 -0.62 6.80
N GLY A 190 20.17 -0.26 6.63
CA GLY A 190 19.49 -0.24 5.35
C GLY A 190 20.06 0.87 4.46
N ALA A 191 20.23 0.62 3.17
CA ALA A 191 20.67 1.60 2.20
C ALA A 191 19.92 1.46 0.88
N MET A 192 19.65 2.59 0.23
CA MET A 192 19.11 2.66 -1.13
C MET A 192 20.25 3.00 -2.08
N VAL A 193 20.53 2.08 -3.01
CA VAL A 193 21.60 2.22 -4.03
C VAL A 193 21.01 2.52 -5.39
N ILE A 194 21.77 3.24 -6.25
CA ILE A 194 21.32 3.63 -7.58
C ILE A 194 22.26 3.11 -8.67
N PHE A 195 21.63 2.66 -9.76
CA PHE A 195 22.29 2.21 -10.99
C PHE A 195 21.78 3.01 -12.17
N GLU A 196 22.60 3.15 -13.21
CA GLU A 196 22.30 3.80 -14.48
C GLU A 196 22.49 2.81 -15.63
N SER A 197 21.60 2.87 -16.62
CA SER A 197 21.66 2.08 -17.86
C SER A 197 21.22 2.89 -19.07
N LYS A 198 21.73 2.53 -20.26
CA LYS A 198 21.27 3.07 -21.55
C LYS A 198 20.18 2.21 -22.19
N ASP A 199 20.10 0.93 -21.83
CA ASP A 199 19.29 -0.08 -22.52
C ASP A 199 18.40 -0.92 -21.58
N ALA A 200 18.38 -0.57 -20.29
CA ALA A 200 17.75 -1.32 -19.21
C ALA A 200 18.27 -2.76 -19.00
N LYS A 201 19.31 -3.17 -19.71
CA LYS A 201 19.89 -4.53 -19.67
C LYS A 201 21.26 -4.56 -19.00
N LYS A 202 22.09 -3.54 -19.25
CA LYS A 202 23.44 -3.39 -18.67
C LYS A 202 23.46 -2.22 -17.71
N TRP A 203 23.75 -2.50 -16.45
CA TRP A 203 23.66 -1.54 -15.36
C TRP A 203 25.01 -1.20 -14.77
N THR A 204 25.23 0.04 -14.43
CA THR A 204 26.44 0.54 -13.78
C THR A 204 26.06 1.15 -12.43
N TYR A 205 26.70 0.71 -11.37
CA TYR A 205 26.57 1.29 -10.03
C TYR A 205 27.01 2.76 -10.03
N LYS A 206 26.24 3.62 -9.36
CA LYS A 206 26.49 5.06 -9.32
C LYS A 206 26.70 5.60 -7.91
N GLY A 207 26.06 5.01 -6.89
CA GLY A 207 26.19 5.50 -5.52
C GLY A 207 25.13 4.96 -4.55
N ILE A 208 25.23 5.45 -3.32
CA ILE A 208 24.21 5.29 -2.29
C ILE A 208 23.39 6.57 -2.25
N LEU A 209 22.08 6.48 -2.56
CA LEU A 209 21.17 7.61 -2.52
C LEU A 209 20.97 8.11 -1.09
N ASP A 210 20.62 7.20 -0.20
CA ASP A 210 20.48 7.45 1.26
C ASP A 210 20.65 6.14 2.04
N SER A 211 20.82 6.24 3.37
CA SER A 211 20.97 5.08 4.27
C SER A 211 20.48 5.42 5.66
N SER A 212 20.15 4.41 6.46
CA SER A 212 19.63 4.55 7.82
C SER A 212 20.63 5.17 8.80
N ARG A 213 21.94 5.02 8.60
CA ARG A 213 23.03 5.53 9.46
C ARG A 213 22.88 5.16 10.94
N ASN A 214 22.30 4.02 11.24
CA ASN A 214 22.00 3.53 12.60
C ASN A 214 20.98 4.37 13.39
N ASP A 215 20.34 5.36 12.78
CA ASP A 215 19.35 6.21 13.46
C ASP A 215 17.95 5.59 13.45
N PHE A 216 17.71 4.55 12.64
CA PHE A 216 16.40 3.91 12.53
C PHE A 216 16.48 2.40 12.34
N SER A 217 15.92 1.82 11.31
CA SER A 217 15.80 0.39 11.13
C SER A 217 16.99 -0.24 10.40
N GLY A 218 17.13 -1.54 10.54
CA GLY A 218 18.13 -2.33 9.84
C GLY A 218 17.89 -2.42 8.34
N MET A 219 16.79 -3.00 7.87
CA MET A 219 16.50 -3.17 6.45
C MET A 219 15.44 -2.19 5.96
N TRP A 220 15.58 -1.75 4.72
CA TRP A 220 14.55 -1.03 3.96
C TRP A 220 13.99 -1.92 2.87
N GLU A 221 12.72 -1.75 2.51
CA GLU A 221 12.05 -2.46 1.44
C GLU A 221 11.30 -1.50 0.52
N CYS A 222 10.93 -1.97 -0.66
CA CYS A 222 10.03 -1.34 -1.62
C CYS A 222 10.34 0.16 -1.86
N PRO A 223 11.54 0.49 -2.36
CA PRO A 223 11.90 1.88 -2.61
C PRO A 223 11.07 2.44 -3.76
N ASP A 224 10.65 3.71 -3.62
CA ASP A 224 10.09 4.48 -4.70
C ASP A 224 10.81 5.82 -4.83
N VAL A 225 10.99 6.30 -6.06
CA VAL A 225 11.67 7.54 -6.40
C VAL A 225 10.78 8.32 -7.34
N LEU A 226 10.32 9.48 -6.91
CA LEU A 226 9.39 10.29 -7.69
C LEU A 226 9.67 11.78 -7.55
N ASN A 227 9.12 12.57 -8.47
CA ASN A 227 9.00 14.01 -8.33
C ASN A 227 7.53 14.36 -8.22
N LEU A 228 7.12 14.93 -7.10
CA LEU A 228 5.75 15.31 -6.80
C LEU A 228 5.68 16.83 -6.62
N ASP A 229 4.93 17.50 -7.49
CA ASP A 229 4.73 18.96 -7.46
C ASP A 229 6.05 19.76 -7.41
N GLY A 230 7.07 19.28 -8.13
CA GLY A 230 8.39 19.91 -8.21
C GLY A 230 9.35 19.53 -7.09
N LYS A 231 8.96 18.65 -6.16
CA LYS A 231 9.79 18.16 -5.06
C LYS A 231 10.20 16.70 -5.29
N ASP A 232 11.50 16.42 -5.22
CA ASP A 232 11.95 15.04 -5.24
C ASP A 232 11.62 14.34 -3.92
N MET A 233 11.20 13.10 -4.02
CA MET A 233 10.77 12.29 -2.89
C MET A 233 11.29 10.87 -3.01
N LEU A 234 11.74 10.32 -1.88
CA LEU A 234 11.98 8.89 -1.68
C LEU A 234 10.88 8.34 -0.80
N ILE A 235 10.31 7.21 -1.20
CA ILE A 235 9.40 6.40 -0.38
C ILE A 235 10.09 5.06 -0.14
N PHE A 236 9.96 4.50 1.03
CA PHE A 236 10.48 3.18 1.38
C PHE A 236 9.82 2.64 2.64
N SER A 237 9.96 1.34 2.86
CA SER A 237 9.33 0.63 3.96
C SER A 237 10.39 0.04 4.89
N PRO A 238 10.78 0.77 5.96
CA PRO A 238 11.77 0.27 6.92
C PRO A 238 11.16 -0.80 7.83
N GLN A 239 11.95 -1.86 8.05
CA GLN A 239 11.62 -2.96 8.95
C GLN A 239 12.18 -2.72 10.35
N GLU A 240 11.64 -3.42 11.36
CA GLU A 240 12.17 -3.48 12.73
C GLU A 240 12.34 -2.10 13.41
N MET A 241 11.52 -1.13 13.03
CA MET A 241 11.54 0.17 13.66
C MET A 241 11.11 0.13 15.11
N LYS A 242 11.64 1.03 15.89
CA LYS A 242 11.19 1.27 17.27
C LYS A 242 10.15 2.40 17.28
N LYS A 243 9.16 2.24 18.15
CA LYS A 243 8.10 3.21 18.34
C LYS A 243 8.66 4.59 18.73
N ASP A 244 8.23 5.60 17.99
CA ASP A 244 8.36 7.00 18.36
C ASP A 244 7.00 7.70 18.13
N TYR A 245 6.23 7.84 19.20
CA TYR A 245 4.91 8.43 19.14
C TYR A 245 4.91 9.89 18.67
N ASN A 246 6.00 10.64 18.91
CA ASN A 246 6.11 12.05 18.48
C ASN A 246 6.38 12.17 16.99
N ALA A 247 7.18 11.27 16.43
CA ALA A 247 7.44 11.17 15.01
C ALA A 247 6.34 10.40 14.26
N GLY A 248 5.43 9.72 14.98
CA GLY A 248 4.33 8.94 14.43
C GLY A 248 4.70 7.52 14.04
N PHE A 249 5.89 7.05 14.42
CA PHE A 249 6.33 5.68 14.11
C PHE A 249 5.82 4.67 15.15
N HIS A 250 5.54 3.46 14.68
CA HIS A 250 5.20 2.32 15.53
C HIS A 250 6.30 1.26 15.52
N ASP A 251 6.26 0.35 16.47
CA ASP A 251 7.14 -0.83 16.46
C ASP A 251 6.85 -1.70 15.24
N GLY A 252 7.93 -2.24 14.63
CA GLY A 252 7.84 -3.12 13.48
C GLY A 252 7.99 -2.41 12.14
N ASN A 253 7.17 -2.79 11.17
CA ASN A 253 7.31 -2.38 9.77
C ASN A 253 6.49 -1.11 9.48
N ASN A 254 7.16 -0.06 9.06
CA ASN A 254 6.53 1.23 8.73
C ASN A 254 6.68 1.52 7.23
N SER A 255 5.94 2.49 6.74
CA SER A 255 6.12 3.06 5.40
C SER A 255 6.30 4.57 5.51
N VAL A 256 7.39 5.06 4.96
CA VAL A 256 7.84 6.43 5.18
C VAL A 256 8.22 7.14 3.89
N TYR A 257 8.23 8.47 3.93
CA TYR A 257 8.75 9.29 2.84
C TYR A 257 9.78 10.29 3.34
N SER A 258 10.73 10.63 2.47
CA SER A 258 11.67 11.71 2.65
C SER A 258 11.60 12.66 1.47
N THR A 259 11.61 13.98 1.71
CA THR A 259 11.62 14.99 0.66
C THR A 259 12.98 15.66 0.56
N GLY A 260 13.35 16.12 -0.63
CA GLY A 260 14.67 16.71 -0.82
C GLY A 260 14.98 17.04 -2.26
N ILE A 261 16.25 16.87 -2.61
CA ILE A 261 16.80 17.03 -3.96
C ILE A 261 17.57 15.77 -4.33
N LEU A 262 17.20 15.14 -5.44
CA LEU A 262 17.96 14.05 -6.05
C LEU A 262 18.99 14.64 -7.05
N ASP A 263 20.24 14.68 -6.62
CA ASP A 263 21.36 15.17 -7.44
C ASP A 263 21.88 14.02 -8.36
N TYR A 264 21.51 14.06 -9.63
CA TYR A 264 21.93 13.08 -10.64
C TYR A 264 23.41 13.18 -11.07
N LYS A 265 24.12 14.24 -10.65
CA LYS A 265 25.59 14.33 -10.88
C LYS A 265 26.35 13.63 -9.76
N LYS A 266 25.87 13.74 -8.52
CA LYS A 266 26.45 13.11 -7.33
C LYS A 266 25.82 11.76 -7.01
N PHE A 267 24.70 11.43 -7.64
CA PHE A 267 23.89 10.23 -7.36
C PHE A 267 23.56 10.10 -5.88
N LYS A 268 23.07 11.20 -5.30
CA LYS A 268 22.79 11.30 -3.87
C LYS A 268 21.51 12.09 -3.64
N PHE A 269 20.75 11.67 -2.63
CA PHE A 269 19.59 12.38 -2.16
C PHE A 269 19.95 13.28 -0.96
N PHE A 270 19.60 14.54 -1.05
CA PHE A 270 19.78 15.52 0.02
C PHE A 270 18.42 15.79 0.66
N SER A 271 18.15 15.13 1.79
CA SER A 271 16.86 15.17 2.49
C SER A 271 16.68 16.49 3.25
N ASP A 272 15.56 17.16 3.03
CA ASP A 272 15.14 18.35 3.82
C ASP A 272 14.69 17.93 5.21
N ILE A 273 13.92 16.86 5.34
CA ILE A 273 13.38 16.38 6.62
C ILE A 273 14.52 16.10 7.61
N ARG A 274 15.59 15.45 7.14
CA ARG A 274 16.76 15.15 7.97
C ARG A 274 17.48 16.41 8.41
N ALA A 275 17.58 17.43 7.55
CA ALA A 275 18.23 18.69 7.86
C ALA A 275 17.44 19.50 8.88
N GLU A 276 16.13 19.58 8.75
CA GLU A 276 15.25 20.40 9.58
C GLU A 276 14.94 19.75 10.93
N ASN A 277 14.59 18.48 10.95
CA ASN A 277 13.97 17.82 12.10
C ASN A 277 14.86 16.80 12.81
N LYS A 278 16.06 16.54 12.32
CA LYS A 278 16.93 15.44 12.76
C LYS A 278 16.29 14.06 12.66
N CYS A 279 15.12 13.97 12.00
CA CYS A 279 14.43 12.74 11.66
C CYS A 279 14.75 12.39 10.21
N PHE A 280 14.82 11.10 9.87
CA PHE A 280 15.26 10.75 8.52
C PHE A 280 14.11 10.73 7.50
N ALA A 281 12.87 10.60 7.95
CA ALA A 281 11.69 10.51 7.11
C ALA A 281 10.42 10.85 7.91
N ALA A 282 9.30 10.97 7.22
CA ALA A 282 7.96 11.12 7.80
C ALA A 282 7.09 9.91 7.48
N GLN A 283 6.15 9.60 8.37
CA GLN A 283 5.20 8.49 8.22
C GLN A 283 4.21 8.77 7.07
N ILE A 284 3.91 7.74 6.27
CA ILE A 284 2.89 7.83 5.21
C ILE A 284 1.51 7.52 5.75
N ASP A 285 1.35 6.39 6.46
CA ASP A 285 0.07 5.96 7.02
C ASP A 285 0.24 5.61 8.49
N TYR A 286 -0.75 5.94 9.30
CA TYR A 286 -0.68 5.83 10.76
C TYR A 286 -1.54 4.69 11.32
N GLY A 287 -2.24 3.93 10.45
CA GLY A 287 -3.08 2.80 10.82
C GLY A 287 -2.31 1.52 11.15
N ILE A 288 -3.04 0.44 11.36
CA ILE A 288 -2.46 -0.89 11.62
C ILE A 288 -1.94 -1.52 10.33
N ASP A 289 -2.64 -1.31 9.21
CA ASP A 289 -2.58 -2.14 8.03
C ASP A 289 -2.19 -1.35 6.78
N PHE A 290 -0.90 -1.00 6.67
CA PHE A 290 -0.35 -0.31 5.52
C PHE A 290 1.13 -0.62 5.36
N TYR A 291 1.53 -1.18 4.21
CA TYR A 291 2.93 -1.50 3.92
C TYR A 291 3.25 -1.48 2.43
N ALA A 292 4.54 -1.35 2.08
CA ALA A 292 5.09 -1.50 0.73
C ALA A 292 4.40 -0.65 -0.35
N PRO A 293 4.16 0.67 -0.15
CA PRO A 293 3.49 1.50 -1.15
C PRO A 293 4.30 1.62 -2.45
N GLN A 294 3.59 1.68 -3.57
CA GLN A 294 4.14 2.06 -4.87
C GLN A 294 3.36 3.22 -5.48
N THR A 295 4.06 4.05 -6.27
CA THR A 295 3.44 5.16 -6.98
C THR A 295 3.57 5.03 -8.49
N THR A 296 2.58 5.59 -9.19
CA THR A 296 2.65 5.81 -10.63
C THR A 296 2.18 7.22 -10.97
N LYS A 297 2.81 7.82 -11.99
CA LYS A 297 2.34 9.08 -12.58
C LYS A 297 1.49 8.74 -13.79
N LEU A 298 0.25 9.22 -13.79
CA LEU A 298 -0.69 9.01 -14.87
C LEU A 298 -0.51 10.06 -15.98
N SER A 299 -1.00 9.73 -17.17
CA SER A 299 -1.01 10.64 -18.34
C SER A 299 -1.86 11.90 -18.13
N ASP A 300 -2.83 11.88 -17.22
CA ASP A 300 -3.62 13.04 -16.80
C ASP A 300 -2.90 13.96 -15.80
N GLY A 301 -1.66 13.64 -15.44
CA GLY A 301 -0.78 14.41 -14.56
C GLY A 301 -0.86 14.04 -13.08
N ARG A 302 -1.83 13.23 -12.66
CA ARG A 302 -1.94 12.75 -11.28
C ARG A 302 -0.82 11.79 -10.91
N THR A 303 -0.40 11.82 -9.67
CA THR A 303 0.44 10.77 -9.05
C THR A 303 -0.43 9.95 -8.11
N ILE A 304 -0.50 8.67 -8.36
CA ILE A 304 -1.33 7.73 -7.59
C ILE A 304 -0.43 6.81 -6.77
N LEU A 305 -0.80 6.59 -5.51
CA LEU A 305 -0.19 5.63 -4.60
C LEU A 305 -1.17 4.50 -4.31
N ILE A 306 -0.66 3.28 -4.23
CA ILE A 306 -1.35 2.10 -3.73
C ILE A 306 -0.42 1.32 -2.81
N ALA A 307 -0.93 0.64 -1.78
CA ALA A 307 -0.13 -0.12 -0.83
C ALA A 307 -0.80 -1.44 -0.47
N TRP A 308 -0.04 -2.39 0.05
CA TRP A 308 -0.59 -3.56 0.71
C TRP A 308 -1.34 -3.12 1.97
N MET A 309 -2.61 -3.48 2.02
CA MET A 309 -3.50 -3.14 3.13
C MET A 309 -3.44 -4.24 4.18
N GLN A 310 -2.29 -4.43 4.70
CA GLN A 310 -1.84 -5.17 5.88
C GLN A 310 -0.35 -4.85 6.10
N ALA A 311 0.29 -5.49 7.08
CA ALA A 311 1.73 -5.49 7.30
C ALA A 311 2.15 -6.83 7.89
N TRP A 312 3.44 -7.15 7.87
CA TRP A 312 3.93 -8.47 8.26
C TRP A 312 3.60 -8.87 9.70
N GLU A 313 3.60 -7.91 10.63
CA GLU A 313 3.28 -8.15 12.04
C GLU A 313 1.78 -8.12 12.36
N SER A 314 0.95 -7.56 11.47
CA SER A 314 -0.47 -7.27 11.72
C SER A 314 -1.45 -8.01 10.83
N TYR A 315 -0.96 -8.73 9.79
CA TYR A 315 -1.86 -9.38 8.86
C TYR A 315 -2.77 -10.40 9.55
N ILE A 316 -4.01 -10.42 9.09
CA ILE A 316 -5.06 -11.31 9.58
C ILE A 316 -5.77 -11.94 8.38
N THR A 317 -6.08 -13.22 8.51
CA THR A 317 -6.83 -13.98 7.49
C THR A 317 -7.80 -14.91 8.17
N PRO A 318 -9.10 -14.86 7.86
CA PRO A 318 -10.05 -15.85 8.36
C PRO A 318 -9.71 -17.25 7.83
N GLU A 319 -9.82 -18.27 8.68
CA GLU A 319 -9.43 -19.65 8.34
C GLU A 319 -10.14 -20.21 7.10
N ASN A 320 -11.39 -19.83 6.91
CA ASN A 320 -12.24 -20.37 5.83
C ASN A 320 -12.25 -19.51 4.56
N TYR A 321 -11.42 -18.46 4.48
CA TYR A 321 -11.34 -17.63 3.29
C TYR A 321 -10.43 -18.28 2.23
N LEU A 322 -10.83 -18.15 0.97
CA LEU A 322 -10.03 -18.61 -0.17
C LEU A 322 -8.96 -17.62 -0.60
N TRP A 323 -8.89 -16.46 0.05
CA TRP A 323 -7.99 -15.35 -0.29
C TRP A 323 -7.43 -14.69 0.96
N SER A 324 -6.25 -14.13 0.85
CA SER A 324 -5.57 -13.35 1.89
C SER A 324 -4.81 -12.20 1.26
N GLY A 325 -4.95 -11.03 1.83
CA GLY A 325 -4.34 -9.80 1.37
C GLY A 325 -5.19 -9.03 0.36
N MET A 326 -5.11 -7.70 0.47
CA MET A 326 -5.74 -6.74 -0.42
C MET A 326 -4.93 -5.46 -0.47
N MET A 327 -5.27 -4.56 -1.40
CA MET A 327 -4.63 -3.26 -1.51
C MET A 327 -5.50 -2.17 -0.90
N THR A 328 -4.87 -1.07 -0.48
CA THR A 328 -5.57 0.16 -0.09
C THR A 328 -6.40 0.70 -1.24
N ILE A 329 -7.33 1.60 -0.94
CA ILE A 329 -7.86 2.49 -1.96
C ILE A 329 -6.69 3.21 -2.64
N PRO A 330 -6.64 3.29 -3.98
CA PRO A 330 -5.65 4.14 -4.63
C PRO A 330 -5.81 5.60 -4.20
N ARG A 331 -4.69 6.29 -3.96
CA ARG A 331 -4.68 7.65 -3.39
C ARG A 331 -4.01 8.63 -4.34
N GLU A 332 -4.68 9.75 -4.62
CA GLU A 332 -4.08 10.90 -5.31
C GLU A 332 -3.14 11.61 -4.34
N LEU A 333 -1.88 11.75 -4.75
CA LEU A 333 -0.86 12.44 -3.98
C LEU A 333 -0.73 13.90 -4.43
N SER A 334 -0.48 14.78 -3.49
CA SER A 334 0.02 16.13 -3.74
C SER A 334 0.99 16.56 -2.65
N PHE A 335 1.93 17.46 -3.00
CA PHE A 335 2.89 18.01 -2.06
C PHE A 335 2.72 19.52 -1.98
N LYS A 336 2.31 20.01 -0.83
CA LYS A 336 2.10 21.43 -0.57
C LYS A 336 2.40 21.76 0.90
N ASN A 337 2.85 22.98 1.18
CA ASN A 337 3.18 23.41 2.54
C ASN A 337 4.18 22.48 3.26
N ASN A 338 5.18 21.97 2.53
CA ASN A 338 6.19 21.01 3.00
C ASN A 338 5.59 19.70 3.58
N ARG A 339 4.43 19.27 3.07
CA ARG A 339 3.75 18.06 3.53
C ARG A 339 3.14 17.29 2.38
N LEU A 340 3.18 15.97 2.50
CA LEU A 340 2.44 15.05 1.63
C LEU A 340 0.95 15.06 2.01
N TYR A 341 0.08 15.17 1.01
CA TYR A 341 -1.35 14.98 1.11
C TYR A 341 -1.75 13.76 0.29
N GLN A 342 -2.68 12.98 0.83
CA GLN A 342 -3.15 11.73 0.25
C GLN A 342 -4.68 11.71 0.30
N ASN A 343 -5.33 11.76 -0.84
CA ASN A 343 -6.78 11.65 -0.89
C ASN A 343 -7.18 10.38 -1.67
N PRO A 344 -8.29 9.73 -1.33
CA PRO A 344 -8.83 8.69 -2.20
C PRO A 344 -8.97 9.22 -3.62
N VAL A 345 -8.76 8.34 -4.60
CA VAL A 345 -8.98 8.72 -6.01
C VAL A 345 -10.39 9.28 -6.19
N ARG A 346 -10.50 10.35 -6.97
CA ARG A 346 -11.77 11.07 -7.21
C ARG A 346 -12.84 10.18 -7.80
N GLU A 347 -12.48 9.12 -8.49
CA GLU A 347 -13.37 8.12 -9.06
C GLU A 347 -14.28 7.45 -8.01
N LEU A 348 -13.85 7.43 -6.72
CA LEU A 348 -14.65 6.91 -5.61
C LEU A 348 -16.00 7.63 -5.49
N GLU A 349 -16.05 8.92 -5.78
CA GLU A 349 -17.27 9.72 -5.69
C GLU A 349 -18.36 9.24 -6.66
N ASN A 350 -17.99 8.54 -7.75
CA ASN A 350 -18.94 7.93 -8.67
C ASN A 350 -19.70 6.74 -8.05
N LEU A 351 -19.23 6.20 -6.93
CA LEU A 351 -19.90 5.13 -6.20
C LEU A 351 -20.95 5.67 -5.19
N ARG A 352 -20.96 6.97 -4.91
CA ARG A 352 -21.85 7.58 -3.92
C ARG A 352 -23.31 7.50 -4.35
N THR A 353 -24.15 6.97 -3.46
CA THR A 353 -25.61 6.95 -3.54
C THR A 353 -26.18 7.32 -2.18
N ASP A 354 -27.47 7.62 -2.13
CA ASP A 354 -28.23 7.82 -0.88
C ASP A 354 -27.54 8.78 0.10
N GLU A 355 -27.33 10.05 -0.32
CA GLU A 355 -26.77 11.07 0.57
C GLU A 355 -27.73 11.34 1.76
N GLU A 356 -27.22 11.20 2.96
CA GLU A 356 -27.95 11.52 4.19
C GLU A 356 -27.17 12.53 5.04
N ASN A 357 -27.90 13.51 5.60
CA ASN A 357 -27.38 14.46 6.57
C ASN A 357 -27.89 14.10 7.96
N SER A 358 -26.98 14.00 8.92
CA SER A 358 -27.31 13.65 10.30
C SER A 358 -26.75 14.65 11.29
N GLU A 359 -27.49 14.89 12.34
CA GLU A 359 -27.04 15.66 13.49
C GLU A 359 -27.02 14.77 14.73
N ILE A 360 -25.91 14.82 15.46
CA ILE A 360 -25.70 14.07 16.71
C ILE A 360 -25.43 15.10 17.82
N PRO A 361 -26.41 15.35 18.72
CA PRO A 361 -26.20 16.24 19.86
C PRO A 361 -25.11 15.74 20.81
N PRO A 362 -24.57 16.62 21.68
CA PRO A 362 -23.67 16.21 22.76
C PRO A 362 -24.27 15.08 23.61
N GLU A 363 -23.43 14.18 24.08
CA GLU A 363 -23.77 13.04 24.96
C GLU A 363 -24.84 12.09 24.35
N LYS A 364 -24.97 12.07 23.01
CA LYS A 364 -25.88 11.17 22.29
C LYS A 364 -25.15 10.21 21.40
N GLU A 365 -25.78 9.05 21.22
CA GLU A 365 -25.41 8.05 20.20
C GLU A 365 -26.51 7.98 19.16
N LYS A 366 -26.13 7.82 17.89
CA LYS A 366 -27.05 7.66 16.78
C LYS A 366 -26.55 6.58 15.85
N THR A 367 -27.43 5.66 15.44
CA THR A 367 -27.18 4.78 14.29
C THR A 367 -27.35 5.60 13.03
N ILE A 368 -26.28 5.74 12.25
CA ILE A 368 -26.25 6.55 11.04
C ILE A 368 -26.66 5.71 9.84
N LEU A 369 -26.15 4.48 9.77
CA LEU A 369 -26.50 3.53 8.73
C LEU A 369 -26.86 2.21 9.39
N ASN A 370 -28.05 1.73 9.06
CA ASN A 370 -28.52 0.38 9.38
C ASN A 370 -28.53 -0.40 8.05
N GLN A 371 -27.45 -1.05 7.71
CA GLN A 371 -27.24 -1.64 6.38
C GLN A 371 -27.00 -3.15 6.45
N GLN A 372 -27.31 -3.81 5.34
CA GLN A 372 -26.86 -5.19 5.12
C GLN A 372 -25.38 -5.27 4.66
N GLU A 373 -24.76 -4.12 4.32
CA GLU A 373 -23.40 -4.03 3.77
C GLU A 373 -22.67 -2.82 4.38
N ARG A 374 -21.35 -2.94 4.57
CA ARG A 374 -20.48 -1.93 5.20
C ARG A 374 -19.83 -0.97 4.20
N HIS A 375 -20.46 -0.74 3.05
CA HIS A 375 -19.93 0.11 2.00
C HIS A 375 -20.44 1.53 2.16
N PHE A 376 -19.63 2.38 2.76
CA PHE A 376 -20.06 3.75 3.07
C PHE A 376 -18.93 4.76 2.98
N GLU A 377 -19.32 5.99 2.83
CA GLU A 377 -18.46 7.14 3.08
C GLU A 377 -19.14 8.05 4.12
N LEU A 378 -18.35 8.51 5.09
CA LEU A 378 -18.78 9.41 6.16
C LEU A 378 -17.88 10.62 6.21
N GLU A 379 -18.43 11.81 6.17
CA GLU A 379 -17.71 13.07 6.32
C GLU A 379 -18.29 13.93 7.43
N PHE A 380 -17.43 14.54 8.23
CA PHE A 380 -17.80 15.57 9.19
C PHE A 380 -16.66 16.53 9.47
N GLN A 381 -17.00 17.70 10.03
CA GLN A 381 -16.04 18.72 10.43
C GLN A 381 -16.29 19.09 11.88
N VAL A 382 -15.21 19.35 12.59
CA VAL A 382 -15.24 19.81 13.98
C VAL A 382 -14.44 21.09 14.13
N SER A 383 -15.03 22.09 14.79
CA SER A 383 -14.40 23.37 15.09
C SER A 383 -13.19 23.18 16.02
N GLU A 384 -12.18 24.05 15.93
CA GLU A 384 -11.05 24.12 16.87
C GLU A 384 -11.47 24.22 18.34
N LYS A 385 -12.65 24.79 18.59
CA LYS A 385 -13.23 24.97 19.94
C LYS A 385 -13.91 23.71 20.48
N THR A 386 -14.11 22.69 19.64
CA THR A 386 -14.73 21.43 20.04
C THR A 386 -13.73 20.62 20.85
N SER A 387 -14.13 20.18 22.02
CA SER A 387 -13.34 19.27 22.87
C SER A 387 -14.14 18.05 23.27
N GLY A 388 -13.46 16.96 23.63
CA GLY A 388 -14.07 15.68 23.96
C GLY A 388 -13.81 14.62 22.91
N THR A 389 -14.64 13.58 22.86
CA THR A 389 -14.39 12.40 22.07
C THR A 389 -15.52 12.11 21.10
N ILE A 390 -15.18 11.69 19.89
CA ILE A 390 -16.11 11.14 18.90
C ILE A 390 -15.76 9.66 18.73
N LYS A 391 -16.74 8.78 18.90
CA LYS A 391 -16.59 7.35 18.68
C LYS A 391 -17.41 6.93 17.46
N ILE A 392 -16.77 6.31 16.50
CA ILE A 392 -17.38 5.66 15.35
C ILE A 392 -17.28 4.16 15.59
N ILE A 393 -18.44 3.48 15.65
CA ILE A 393 -18.55 2.08 16.00
C ILE A 393 -19.17 1.35 14.82
N LEU A 394 -18.46 0.38 14.27
CA LEU A 394 -18.99 -0.56 13.29
C LEU A 394 -19.37 -1.84 14.01
N GLY A 395 -20.63 -2.19 13.93
CA GLY A 395 -21.20 -3.34 14.61
C GLY A 395 -22.38 -2.97 15.48
N ASN A 396 -23.30 -3.92 15.66
CA ASN A 396 -24.58 -3.74 16.38
C ASN A 396 -24.66 -4.53 17.69
N THR A 397 -23.60 -5.21 18.10
CA THR A 397 -23.52 -5.95 19.35
C THR A 397 -22.42 -5.41 20.27
N GLU A 398 -22.51 -5.68 21.57
CA GLU A 398 -21.47 -5.31 22.54
C GLU A 398 -20.26 -6.26 22.50
N ASP A 399 -20.43 -7.46 21.96
CA ASP A 399 -19.43 -8.49 21.94
C ASP A 399 -18.60 -8.49 20.65
N GLU A 400 -19.14 -7.98 19.55
CA GLU A 400 -18.47 -7.96 18.24
C GLU A 400 -18.65 -6.59 17.57
N TYR A 401 -17.59 -5.80 17.55
CA TYR A 401 -17.50 -4.49 16.87
C TYR A 401 -16.07 -4.08 16.62
N VAL A 402 -15.86 -3.03 15.84
CA VAL A 402 -14.62 -2.25 15.79
C VAL A 402 -14.89 -0.80 16.18
N LEU A 403 -13.92 -0.18 16.82
CA LEU A 403 -14.00 1.17 17.33
C LEU A 403 -12.95 2.06 16.67
N LEU A 404 -13.40 3.17 16.10
CA LEU A 404 -12.55 4.32 15.78
C LEU A 404 -12.88 5.44 16.77
N LYS A 405 -11.91 5.88 17.55
CA LYS A 405 -12.04 6.96 18.51
C LYS A 405 -11.21 8.16 18.06
N ILE A 406 -11.84 9.33 17.96
CA ILE A 406 -11.18 10.61 17.70
C ILE A 406 -11.26 11.43 18.99
N ASP A 407 -10.12 11.66 19.60
CA ASP A 407 -10.00 12.41 20.84
C ASP A 407 -9.49 13.83 20.53
N LEU A 408 -10.41 14.80 20.58
CA LEU A 408 -10.14 16.20 20.25
C LEU A 408 -9.43 16.94 21.40
N TYR A 409 -9.48 16.42 22.61
CA TYR A 409 -8.76 16.94 23.75
C TYR A 409 -7.28 16.51 23.70
N GLU A 410 -7.04 15.20 23.57
CA GLU A 410 -5.68 14.65 23.46
C GLU A 410 -5.05 14.81 22.06
N GLN A 411 -5.80 15.31 21.08
CA GLN A 411 -5.37 15.39 19.68
C GLN A 411 -4.85 14.04 19.17
N SER A 412 -5.68 13.02 19.30
CA SER A 412 -5.31 11.66 18.88
C SER A 412 -6.44 10.93 18.16
N ILE A 413 -6.06 10.02 17.31
CA ILE A 413 -6.93 9.01 16.70
C ILE A 413 -6.52 7.63 17.20
N TYR A 414 -7.50 6.79 17.45
CA TYR A 414 -7.30 5.45 17.96
C TYR A 414 -8.25 4.48 17.27
N PHE A 415 -7.72 3.35 16.83
CA PHE A 415 -8.50 2.26 16.27
C PHE A 415 -8.33 1.01 17.12
N ASP A 416 -9.43 0.28 17.31
CA ASP A 416 -9.48 -0.96 18.08
C ASP A 416 -10.35 -2.00 17.38
N ARG A 417 -9.73 -3.14 17.02
CA ARG A 417 -10.38 -4.33 16.48
C ARG A 417 -10.35 -5.52 17.42
N SER A 418 -10.04 -5.30 18.71
CA SER A 418 -9.92 -6.36 19.72
C SER A 418 -11.23 -7.17 19.91
N LYS A 419 -12.35 -6.56 19.55
CA LYS A 419 -13.68 -7.17 19.54
C LYS A 419 -14.15 -7.64 18.15
N SER A 420 -13.29 -7.65 17.16
CA SER A 420 -13.59 -8.26 15.85
C SER A 420 -13.42 -9.79 15.93
N GLN A 421 -13.89 -10.51 14.90
CA GLN A 421 -13.75 -11.98 14.83
C GLN A 421 -12.28 -12.42 14.88
N ILE A 422 -11.37 -11.59 14.34
CA ILE A 422 -9.94 -11.86 14.29
C ILE A 422 -9.18 -10.60 14.72
N PRO A 423 -8.89 -10.42 16.00
CA PRO A 423 -8.17 -9.24 16.47
C PRO A 423 -6.71 -9.20 15.99
N GLY A 424 -6.11 -10.35 15.70
CA GLY A 424 -4.69 -10.46 15.32
C GLY A 424 -3.74 -10.20 16.50
N LYS A 425 -2.44 -10.17 16.19
CA LYS A 425 -1.40 -9.87 17.20
C LYS A 425 -1.40 -8.38 17.58
N ILE A 426 -1.70 -7.50 16.60
CA ILE A 426 -1.86 -6.06 16.79
C ILE A 426 -3.33 -5.73 16.56
N SER A 427 -4.05 -5.47 17.62
CA SER A 427 -5.49 -5.17 17.59
C SER A 427 -5.80 -3.69 17.75
N GLU A 428 -4.82 -2.89 18.16
CA GLU A 428 -5.01 -1.48 18.49
C GLU A 428 -3.91 -0.60 17.91
N ARG A 429 -4.28 0.63 17.53
CA ARG A 429 -3.33 1.65 17.09
C ARG A 429 -3.78 3.03 17.53
N LYS A 430 -2.84 3.80 18.12
CA LYS A 430 -3.03 5.21 18.46
C LYS A 430 -2.00 6.06 17.74
N ALA A 431 -2.45 7.17 17.16
CA ALA A 431 -1.59 8.16 16.52
C ALA A 431 -2.00 9.59 16.92
N LYS A 432 -1.10 10.56 16.74
CA LYS A 432 -1.42 11.98 16.91
C LYS A 432 -2.16 12.50 15.70
N LEU A 433 -3.20 13.26 15.92
CA LEU A 433 -3.81 14.06 14.86
C LEU A 433 -2.86 15.18 14.42
N PRO A 434 -2.98 15.64 13.16
CA PRO A 434 -2.32 16.89 12.74
C PRO A 434 -2.67 18.03 13.69
N PRO A 435 -1.77 19.03 13.88
CA PRO A 435 -2.08 20.21 14.66
C PRO A 435 -3.37 20.88 14.17
N LYS A 436 -4.24 21.25 15.11
CA LYS A 436 -5.49 21.95 14.80
C LYS A 436 -5.19 23.28 14.12
N GLU A 437 -5.84 23.48 12.98
CA GLU A 437 -6.01 24.81 12.38
C GLU A 437 -7.36 25.40 12.85
N LYS A 438 -8.19 25.89 11.94
CA LYS A 438 -9.55 26.42 12.29
C LYS A 438 -10.57 25.31 12.50
N GLU A 439 -10.45 24.25 11.72
CA GLU A 439 -11.37 23.09 11.73
C GLU A 439 -10.56 21.83 11.48
N THR A 440 -11.04 20.70 11.99
CA THR A 440 -10.54 19.37 11.63
C THR A 440 -11.58 18.67 10.78
N LYS A 441 -11.21 18.31 9.56
CA LYS A 441 -12.04 17.55 8.63
C LYS A 441 -11.73 16.08 8.75
N ILE A 442 -12.76 15.25 8.82
CA ILE A 442 -12.64 13.80 8.89
C ILE A 442 -13.45 13.20 7.75
N ARG A 443 -12.80 12.37 6.95
CA ARG A 443 -13.41 11.55 5.91
C ARG A 443 -13.11 10.09 6.19
N ILE A 444 -14.12 9.25 6.28
CA ILE A 444 -14.03 7.84 6.64
C ILE A 444 -14.66 7.03 5.51
N ILE A 445 -13.94 6.02 5.03
CA ILE A 445 -14.40 5.13 3.98
C ILE A 445 -14.40 3.71 4.53
N GLY A 446 -15.58 3.10 4.53
CA GLY A 446 -15.79 1.71 4.91
C GLY A 446 -15.99 0.81 3.70
N ASP A 447 -15.37 -0.35 3.71
CA ASP A 447 -15.64 -1.46 2.80
C ASP A 447 -15.90 -2.73 3.62
N THR A 448 -16.14 -3.85 3.00
CA THR A 448 -16.54 -5.13 3.64
C THR A 448 -15.69 -5.46 4.88
N CYS A 449 -14.39 -5.25 4.82
CA CYS A 449 -13.44 -5.63 5.87
C CYS A 449 -12.34 -4.57 6.10
N SER A 450 -12.62 -3.30 5.80
CA SER A 450 -11.64 -2.23 5.97
C SER A 450 -12.28 -0.90 6.36
N LEU A 451 -11.46 -0.06 6.99
CA LEU A 451 -11.75 1.31 7.34
C LEU A 451 -10.53 2.18 7.04
N GLU A 452 -10.66 3.11 6.09
CA GLU A 452 -9.65 4.11 5.81
C GLU A 452 -10.13 5.49 6.25
N VAL A 453 -9.30 6.21 7.00
CA VAL A 453 -9.62 7.54 7.52
C VAL A 453 -8.64 8.55 6.96
N PHE A 454 -9.18 9.65 6.45
CA PHE A 454 -8.41 10.78 5.92
C PHE A 454 -8.73 12.03 6.73
N VAL A 455 -7.70 12.67 7.26
CA VAL A 455 -7.83 13.85 8.12
C VAL A 455 -7.29 15.07 7.39
N ASP A 456 -8.00 16.20 7.46
CA ASP A 456 -7.62 17.51 6.91
C ASP A 456 -7.20 17.43 5.44
N ASP A 457 -8.12 16.97 4.60
CA ASP A 457 -7.92 16.81 3.16
C ASP A 457 -6.71 15.90 2.83
N GLY A 458 -6.47 14.88 3.66
CA GLY A 458 -5.41 13.89 3.45
C GLY A 458 -4.03 14.26 4.03
N LYS A 459 -3.94 15.22 4.94
CA LYS A 459 -2.71 15.45 5.72
C LYS A 459 -2.29 14.23 6.53
N MET A 460 -3.25 13.39 6.90
CA MET A 460 -3.05 12.13 7.59
C MET A 460 -3.96 11.08 6.98
N ALA A 461 -3.41 9.90 6.74
CA ALA A 461 -4.17 8.70 6.41
C ALA A 461 -3.99 7.65 7.52
N PHE A 462 -5.05 6.85 7.76
CA PHE A 462 -5.10 5.89 8.86
C PHE A 462 -5.87 4.65 8.41
N THR A 463 -5.14 3.61 8.02
CA THR A 463 -5.67 2.44 7.31
C THR A 463 -5.76 1.22 8.22
N ASN A 464 -6.91 0.56 8.21
CA ASN A 464 -7.16 -0.59 9.08
C ASN A 464 -8.03 -1.64 8.40
N THR A 465 -7.77 -2.91 8.71
CA THR A 465 -8.60 -4.06 8.34
C THR A 465 -9.26 -4.69 9.55
N PHE A 466 -10.37 -5.36 9.34
CA PHE A 466 -11.11 -6.07 10.37
C PHE A 466 -12.02 -7.13 9.74
N PHE A 467 -12.48 -8.08 10.54
CA PHE A 467 -13.50 -9.04 10.13
C PHE A 467 -14.63 -9.06 11.16
N LEU A 468 -15.84 -8.85 10.70
CA LEU A 468 -17.07 -8.89 11.48
C LEU A 468 -18.08 -9.82 10.80
N SER A 469 -18.99 -10.39 11.57
CA SER A 469 -20.12 -11.18 11.06
C SER A 469 -20.91 -10.42 10.00
N LYS A 470 -21.43 -11.11 9.00
CA LYS A 470 -22.16 -10.51 7.87
C LYS A 470 -23.37 -9.67 8.29
N THR A 471 -24.02 -10.06 9.39
CA THR A 471 -25.20 -9.37 9.94
C THR A 471 -24.86 -8.23 10.89
N ASN A 472 -23.58 -8.05 11.21
CA ASN A 472 -23.09 -7.05 12.16
C ASN A 472 -22.59 -5.81 11.43
N THR A 473 -23.51 -5.01 10.87
CA THR A 473 -23.23 -4.01 9.83
C THR A 473 -23.55 -2.57 10.20
N ASP A 474 -24.07 -2.29 11.40
CA ASP A 474 -24.48 -0.96 11.81
C ASP A 474 -23.27 -0.02 11.92
N LEU A 475 -23.45 1.22 11.44
CA LEU A 475 -22.56 2.34 11.67
C LEU A 475 -23.20 3.25 12.72
N ARG A 476 -22.56 3.36 13.88
CA ARG A 476 -23.01 4.19 14.98
C ARG A 476 -21.99 5.28 15.30
N ILE A 477 -22.49 6.48 15.60
CA ILE A 477 -21.65 7.58 16.08
C ILE A 477 -22.10 7.97 17.48
N LYS A 478 -21.17 7.93 18.43
CA LYS A 478 -21.37 8.46 19.78
C LYS A 478 -20.60 9.76 19.92
N ASN A 479 -21.33 10.83 20.21
CA ASN A 479 -20.79 12.16 20.40
C ASN A 479 -20.61 12.46 21.89
N GLU A 480 -19.38 12.38 22.37
CA GLU A 480 -18.99 12.76 23.74
C GLU A 480 -18.20 14.10 23.72
N THR A 481 -18.61 15.01 22.82
CA THR A 481 -18.00 16.34 22.72
C THR A 481 -18.94 17.43 23.24
N SER A 482 -18.37 18.63 23.41
CA SER A 482 -19.11 19.83 23.89
C SER A 482 -20.06 20.41 22.84
N GLN A 483 -20.01 19.95 21.58
CA GLN A 483 -20.79 20.53 20.47
C GLN A 483 -21.53 19.44 19.68
N LYS A 484 -22.59 19.86 18.99
CA LYS A 484 -23.29 19.02 18.02
C LYS A 484 -22.35 18.66 16.86
N ILE A 485 -22.37 17.39 16.44
CA ILE A 485 -21.69 16.91 15.23
C ILE A 485 -22.69 16.83 14.09
N CYS A 486 -22.40 17.53 12.99
CA CYS A 486 -23.12 17.41 11.73
C CYS A 486 -22.29 16.57 10.78
N CYS A 487 -22.86 15.49 10.25
CA CYS A 487 -22.17 14.61 9.32
C CYS A 487 -23.00 14.34 8.07
N LYS A 488 -22.27 14.05 6.98
CA LYS A 488 -22.81 13.52 5.74
C LYS A 488 -22.40 12.08 5.57
N THR A 489 -23.30 11.26 5.09
CA THR A 489 -23.03 9.88 4.73
C THR A 489 -23.53 9.56 3.33
N TRP A 490 -22.83 8.68 2.65
CA TRP A 490 -23.23 8.07 1.38
C TRP A 490 -23.09 6.57 1.50
N LYS A 491 -23.98 5.84 0.86
CA LYS A 491 -23.73 4.44 0.52
C LYS A 491 -22.81 4.41 -0.69
N LEU A 492 -21.92 3.44 -0.73
CA LEU A 492 -21.05 3.20 -1.88
C LEU A 492 -21.51 1.94 -2.61
N GLN A 493 -21.84 2.08 -3.90
CA GLN A 493 -22.37 0.99 -4.71
C GLN A 493 -21.75 1.04 -6.11
N LYS A 494 -21.34 -0.11 -6.65
CA LYS A 494 -20.97 -0.19 -8.06
C LYS A 494 -22.24 -0.02 -8.90
N GLN A 495 -22.24 0.93 -9.80
CA GLN A 495 -23.31 1.05 -10.79
C GLN A 495 -23.25 -0.16 -11.72
N GLU A 496 -24.39 -0.82 -11.97
CA GLU A 496 -24.48 -1.81 -13.03
C GLU A 496 -24.09 -1.13 -14.36
N ALA A 497 -23.18 -1.75 -15.10
CA ALA A 497 -22.81 -1.25 -16.42
C ALA A 497 -24.08 -1.16 -17.27
N ARG A 498 -24.48 0.08 -17.64
CA ARG A 498 -25.60 0.32 -18.56
C ARG A 498 -25.24 -0.10 -19.97
#